data_c2997716fb78095d0b51ef180f8b3ff6
#
_entry.id   c2997716fb78095d0b51ef180f8b3ff6
#
_cell.length_a   1.000
_cell.length_b   1.000
_cell.length_c   1.000
_cell.angle_alpha   90.00
_cell.angle_beta   90.00
_cell.angle_gamma   90.00
#
_symmetry.space_group_name_H-M   'P 1'
#
loop_
_entity.id
_entity.type
_entity.pdbx_description
1 polymer ?
#
loop_
_entity_poly.entity_id
_entity_poly.type
_entity_poly.pdbx_seq_one_letter_code
_entity_poly.pdbx_strand_id
1 'polypeptide(L)'
;MKILFLIFHGFDPNNGISKKISYQLNAFKANGHETHLCYMDESSSKRRIVDGMVIADYGNGKKGKILKRTEFGSIVDYAIKNKIDFVYIRSNHNANPFTIRMIRRMKKVGMKVVMEIPTYPYDQEYFDKWMKRQLIQDKIFRNLLAKQLDAIVTFSEYNTIFGQRTIRISNGIDFDSVRMKKNSNHPANELHMIGVAEIHHWHGFDRVIEGLARYYAIQREIKVYFHVVGYFFSPIEEEEITRIIQENNLESYVILHGKKHGNELDDIFDQCDFGIGSFGRHRVGIEHIKTLKNREYAAKGIPFAYSETDTDFDNKPYVLKMPADETPINIETIIEFYKKQTETPMEIRNSIQDLSWKNQMKRVIDSVFPSKN
;
A
#
# COMPACT_ATOMS: atom_id res chain seq x y z
N MET A 1 -18.69 9.46 -16.64
CA MET A 1 -17.58 9.45 -17.62
C MET A 1 -17.01 8.04 -17.74
N LYS A 2 -16.26 7.80 -18.83
CA LYS A 2 -15.55 6.53 -19.06
C LYS A 2 -14.08 6.66 -18.68
N ILE A 3 -13.60 5.75 -17.83
CA ILE A 3 -12.24 5.77 -17.27
C ILE A 3 -11.47 4.55 -17.74
N LEU A 4 -10.27 4.73 -18.26
CA LEU A 4 -9.33 3.65 -18.51
C LEU A 4 -8.25 3.65 -17.41
N PHE A 5 -8.24 2.61 -16.58
CA PHE A 5 -7.16 2.35 -15.62
C PHE A 5 -6.07 1.52 -16.31
N LEU A 6 -4.90 2.10 -16.51
CA LEU A 6 -3.81 1.50 -17.26
C LEU A 6 -2.67 1.07 -16.31
N ILE A 7 -2.32 -0.20 -16.35
CA ILE A 7 -1.12 -0.76 -15.73
C ILE A 7 -0.23 -1.45 -16.79
N PHE A 8 1.08 -1.46 -16.55
CA PHE A 8 2.05 -2.01 -17.49
C PHE A 8 2.54 -3.41 -17.13
N HIS A 9 2.10 -3.93 -16.00
CA HIS A 9 2.38 -5.27 -15.49
C HIS A 9 1.12 -6.16 -15.52
N GLY A 10 1.27 -7.40 -15.06
CA GLY A 10 0.18 -8.35 -14.91
C GLY A 10 -0.82 -7.93 -13.82
N PHE A 11 -2.00 -8.54 -13.88
CA PHE A 11 -3.04 -8.36 -12.87
C PHE A 11 -3.40 -9.74 -12.29
N ASP A 12 -3.07 -9.95 -11.01
CA ASP A 12 -3.40 -11.16 -10.25
C ASP A 12 -4.20 -10.75 -9.00
N PRO A 13 -5.50 -11.10 -8.90
CA PRO A 13 -6.35 -10.74 -7.76
C PRO A 13 -5.81 -11.16 -6.38
N ASN A 14 -4.92 -12.16 -6.33
CA ASN A 14 -4.32 -12.64 -5.09
C ASN A 14 -3.12 -11.79 -4.63
N ASN A 15 -2.63 -10.90 -5.48
CA ASN A 15 -1.51 -10.01 -5.17
C ASN A 15 -2.01 -8.71 -4.51
N GLY A 16 -1.32 -8.24 -3.47
CA GLY A 16 -1.70 -7.02 -2.73
C GLY A 16 -1.78 -5.76 -3.59
N ILE A 17 -0.90 -5.61 -4.61
CA ILE A 17 -0.95 -4.49 -5.54
C ILE A 17 -2.21 -4.55 -6.41
N SER A 18 -2.53 -5.73 -6.95
CA SER A 18 -3.72 -5.92 -7.77
C SER A 18 -5.01 -5.76 -6.96
N LYS A 19 -5.00 -6.20 -5.69
CA LYS A 19 -6.12 -5.96 -4.75
C LYS A 19 -6.35 -4.46 -4.54
N LYS A 20 -5.28 -3.67 -4.33
CA LYS A 20 -5.37 -2.21 -4.26
C LYS A 20 -5.96 -1.62 -5.55
N ILE A 21 -5.52 -2.07 -6.73
CA ILE A 21 -6.03 -1.62 -8.03
C ILE A 21 -7.53 -1.94 -8.16
N SER A 22 -7.96 -3.14 -7.71
CA SER A 22 -9.38 -3.51 -7.68
C SER A 22 -10.20 -2.56 -6.82
N TYR A 23 -9.71 -2.18 -5.66
CA TYR A 23 -10.40 -1.20 -4.79
C TYR A 23 -10.50 0.18 -5.45
N GLN A 24 -9.45 0.64 -6.13
CA GLN A 24 -9.47 1.91 -6.87
C GLN A 24 -10.48 1.88 -8.04
N LEU A 25 -10.54 0.76 -8.78
CA LEU A 25 -11.53 0.56 -9.85
C LEU A 25 -12.97 0.56 -9.31
N ASN A 26 -13.22 -0.18 -8.22
CA ASN A 26 -14.52 -0.22 -7.57
C ASN A 26 -14.92 1.16 -7.02
N ALA A 27 -13.95 1.92 -6.52
CA ALA A 27 -14.17 3.28 -6.04
C ALA A 27 -14.61 4.23 -7.18
N PHE A 28 -14.00 4.14 -8.37
CA PHE A 28 -14.46 4.89 -9.53
C PHE A 28 -15.89 4.48 -9.94
N LYS A 29 -16.21 3.17 -9.94
CA LYS A 29 -17.57 2.68 -10.20
C LYS A 29 -18.57 3.19 -9.16
N ALA A 30 -18.22 3.14 -7.87
CA ALA A 30 -19.05 3.65 -6.77
C ALA A 30 -19.26 5.17 -6.83
N ASN A 31 -18.42 5.91 -7.54
CA ASN A 31 -18.57 7.33 -7.87
C ASN A 31 -19.36 7.57 -9.18
N GLY A 32 -19.98 6.54 -9.76
CA GLY A 32 -20.84 6.65 -10.95
C GLY A 32 -20.08 6.69 -12.28
N HIS A 33 -18.89 6.10 -12.34
CA HIS A 33 -18.09 6.09 -13.57
C HIS A 33 -18.02 4.67 -14.18
N GLU A 34 -18.06 4.58 -15.51
CA GLU A 34 -17.75 3.35 -16.24
C GLU A 34 -16.22 3.18 -16.26
N THR A 35 -15.72 2.02 -15.84
CA THR A 35 -14.26 1.80 -15.69
C THR A 35 -13.82 0.56 -16.45
N HIS A 36 -12.69 0.70 -17.14
CA HIS A 36 -12.01 -0.33 -17.90
C HIS A 36 -10.60 -0.55 -17.35
N LEU A 37 -10.18 -1.81 -17.16
CA LEU A 37 -8.82 -2.15 -16.71
C LEU A 37 -7.98 -2.65 -17.88
N CYS A 38 -6.91 -1.92 -18.19
CA CYS A 38 -5.90 -2.33 -19.16
C CYS A 38 -4.66 -2.86 -18.46
N TYR A 39 -4.28 -4.11 -18.73
CA TYR A 39 -3.12 -4.76 -18.13
C TYR A 39 -2.33 -5.63 -19.13
N MET A 40 -1.18 -6.15 -18.72
CA MET A 40 -0.36 -7.07 -19.49
C MET A 40 -0.58 -8.50 -18.99
N ASP A 41 -0.96 -9.41 -19.88
CA ASP A 41 -0.93 -10.85 -19.61
C ASP A 41 0.31 -11.46 -20.27
N GLU A 42 1.03 -12.28 -19.53
CA GLU A 42 2.25 -12.97 -19.99
C GLU A 42 2.14 -14.50 -19.77
N SER A 43 0.96 -15.03 -19.55
CA SER A 43 0.75 -16.46 -19.24
C SER A 43 1.10 -17.39 -20.41
N SER A 44 0.79 -16.99 -21.63
CA SER A 44 1.07 -17.78 -22.86
C SER A 44 1.90 -17.00 -23.88
N SER A 45 1.49 -15.79 -24.19
CA SER A 45 2.22 -14.80 -24.98
C SER A 45 2.09 -13.44 -24.31
N LYS A 46 2.82 -12.42 -24.78
CA LYS A 46 2.72 -11.07 -24.22
C LYS A 46 1.53 -10.36 -24.84
N ARG A 47 0.42 -10.32 -24.11
CA ARG A 47 -0.85 -9.77 -24.60
C ARG A 47 -1.26 -8.54 -23.79
N ARG A 48 -1.74 -7.51 -24.47
CA ARG A 48 -2.42 -6.39 -23.84
C ARG A 48 -3.90 -6.70 -23.77
N ILE A 49 -4.45 -6.65 -22.57
CA ILE A 49 -5.83 -7.02 -22.29
C ILE A 49 -6.58 -5.84 -21.71
N VAL A 50 -7.81 -5.63 -22.14
CA VAL A 50 -8.76 -4.73 -21.51
C VAL A 50 -10.04 -5.52 -21.19
N ASP A 51 -10.40 -5.58 -19.91
CA ASP A 51 -11.59 -6.28 -19.40
C ASP A 51 -11.74 -7.72 -19.95
N GLY A 52 -10.65 -8.46 -20.01
CA GLY A 52 -10.60 -9.83 -20.55
C GLY A 52 -10.45 -9.92 -22.07
N MET A 53 -10.60 -8.81 -22.82
CA MET A 53 -10.44 -8.79 -24.27
C MET A 53 -8.99 -8.49 -24.67
N VAL A 54 -8.41 -9.32 -25.53
CA VAL A 54 -7.08 -9.08 -26.10
C VAL A 54 -7.16 -7.95 -27.13
N ILE A 55 -6.48 -6.85 -26.87
CA ILE A 55 -6.37 -5.70 -27.80
C ILE A 55 -5.06 -5.66 -28.59
N ALA A 56 -4.05 -6.41 -28.14
CA ALA A 56 -2.81 -6.66 -28.88
C ALA A 56 -2.14 -7.94 -28.38
N ASP A 57 -1.53 -8.69 -29.30
CA ASP A 57 -0.65 -9.81 -29.00
C ASP A 57 0.74 -9.53 -29.61
N TYR A 58 1.73 -9.43 -28.76
CA TYR A 58 3.12 -9.12 -29.14
C TYR A 58 3.94 -10.40 -29.36
N GLY A 59 3.35 -11.58 -29.10
CA GLY A 59 4.03 -12.86 -29.18
C GLY A 59 5.08 -13.08 -28.10
N ASN A 60 5.92 -14.09 -28.32
CA ASN A 60 6.96 -14.51 -27.40
C ASN A 60 8.37 -14.03 -27.86
N GLY A 61 9.40 -14.34 -27.06
CA GLY A 61 10.78 -14.06 -27.38
C GLY A 61 11.19 -12.58 -27.26
N LYS A 62 12.29 -12.23 -27.92
CA LYS A 62 12.91 -10.89 -27.82
C LYS A 62 12.03 -9.79 -28.42
N LYS A 63 11.40 -10.05 -29.57
CA LYS A 63 10.49 -9.11 -30.26
C LYS A 63 9.32 -8.73 -29.36
N GLY A 64 8.65 -9.71 -28.75
CA GLY A 64 7.54 -9.46 -27.82
C GLY A 64 7.97 -8.68 -26.58
N LYS A 65 9.19 -8.93 -26.06
CA LYS A 65 9.75 -8.15 -24.93
C LYS A 65 9.97 -6.68 -25.28
N ILE A 66 10.29 -6.36 -26.53
CA ILE A 66 10.44 -4.97 -27.01
C ILE A 66 9.07 -4.35 -27.24
N LEU A 67 8.21 -5.02 -28.01
CA LEU A 67 6.91 -4.49 -28.41
C LEU A 67 6.02 -4.16 -27.21
N LYS A 68 5.97 -5.00 -26.16
CA LYS A 68 5.20 -4.72 -24.95
C LYS A 68 5.57 -3.39 -24.24
N ARG A 69 6.77 -2.86 -24.52
CA ARG A 69 7.32 -1.62 -23.93
C ARG A 69 7.32 -0.43 -24.88
N THR A 70 7.09 -0.64 -26.16
CA THR A 70 7.24 0.38 -27.21
C THR A 70 5.99 0.56 -28.07
N GLU A 71 5.14 -0.47 -28.18
CA GLU A 71 3.89 -0.42 -28.92
C GLU A 71 2.74 -0.13 -27.94
N PHE A 72 2.18 1.07 -28.03
CA PHE A 72 1.03 1.52 -27.24
C PHE A 72 -0.08 2.07 -28.14
N GLY A 73 0.00 1.86 -29.44
CA GLY A 73 -1.01 2.28 -30.41
C GLY A 73 -2.35 1.63 -30.13
N SER A 74 -2.34 0.33 -29.86
CA SER A 74 -3.53 -0.46 -29.52
C SER A 74 -4.30 0.09 -28.31
N ILE A 75 -3.59 0.61 -27.30
CA ILE A 75 -4.21 1.25 -26.12
C ILE A 75 -4.91 2.54 -26.51
N VAL A 76 -4.25 3.38 -27.33
CA VAL A 76 -4.82 4.65 -27.82
C VAL A 76 -6.03 4.40 -28.71
N ASP A 77 -5.93 3.43 -29.62
CA ASP A 77 -7.00 3.09 -30.55
C ASP A 77 -8.22 2.54 -29.81
N TYR A 78 -8.00 1.68 -28.78
CA TYR A 78 -9.05 1.24 -27.86
C TYR A 78 -9.71 2.43 -27.17
N ALA A 79 -8.90 3.32 -26.59
CA ALA A 79 -9.42 4.47 -25.83
C ALA A 79 -10.25 5.41 -26.71
N ILE A 80 -9.83 5.66 -27.96
CA ILE A 80 -10.58 6.47 -28.92
C ILE A 80 -11.89 5.78 -29.31
N LYS A 81 -11.82 4.49 -29.69
CA LYS A 81 -12.99 3.71 -30.13
C LYS A 81 -14.08 3.65 -29.05
N ASN A 82 -13.68 3.51 -27.78
CA ASN A 82 -14.60 3.39 -26.64
C ASN A 82 -14.95 4.74 -25.99
N LYS A 83 -14.50 5.88 -26.57
CA LYS A 83 -14.79 7.23 -26.08
C LYS A 83 -14.38 7.40 -24.61
N ILE A 84 -13.14 7.02 -24.28
CA ILE A 84 -12.58 7.21 -22.94
C ILE A 84 -12.39 8.70 -22.67
N ASP A 85 -12.89 9.20 -21.55
CA ASP A 85 -12.77 10.60 -21.13
C ASP A 85 -11.50 10.82 -20.28
N PHE A 86 -11.16 9.83 -19.45
CA PHE A 86 -10.11 9.93 -18.45
C PHE A 86 -9.23 8.66 -18.41
N VAL A 87 -7.91 8.87 -18.40
CA VAL A 87 -6.93 7.78 -18.30
C VAL A 87 -6.15 7.92 -16.99
N TYR A 88 -6.28 6.92 -16.12
CA TYR A 88 -5.54 6.80 -14.88
C TYR A 88 -4.42 5.78 -15.06
N ILE A 89 -3.17 6.23 -15.08
CA ILE A 89 -2.01 5.38 -15.30
C ILE A 89 -1.33 5.10 -13.96
N ARG A 90 -1.08 3.84 -13.64
CA ARG A 90 -0.17 3.49 -12.55
C ARG A 90 1.25 3.37 -13.09
N SER A 91 2.16 4.15 -12.54
CA SER A 91 3.58 4.15 -12.93
C SER A 91 4.25 2.79 -12.65
N ASN A 92 5.06 2.33 -13.61
CA ASN A 92 5.90 1.15 -13.50
C ASN A 92 7.11 1.26 -14.45
N HIS A 93 8.12 2.06 -14.10
CA HIS A 93 9.35 2.27 -14.87
C HIS A 93 9.13 2.65 -16.35
N ASN A 94 8.13 3.44 -16.63
CA ASN A 94 7.65 3.68 -17.99
C ASN A 94 7.88 5.10 -18.52
N ALA A 95 8.82 5.86 -17.92
CA ALA A 95 9.27 7.13 -18.49
C ALA A 95 10.16 6.87 -19.71
N ASN A 96 9.57 6.95 -20.90
CA ASN A 96 10.24 6.73 -22.17
C ASN A 96 9.51 7.48 -23.32
N PRO A 97 10.13 7.62 -24.51
CA PRO A 97 9.51 8.34 -25.63
C PRO A 97 8.19 7.74 -26.11
N PHE A 98 8.01 6.44 -26.00
CA PHE A 98 6.80 5.74 -26.47
C PHE A 98 5.61 6.05 -25.57
N THR A 99 5.80 6.07 -24.25
CA THR A 99 4.78 6.48 -23.28
C THR A 99 4.42 7.96 -23.46
N ILE A 100 5.42 8.83 -23.68
CA ILE A 100 5.18 10.24 -23.98
C ILE A 100 4.33 10.39 -25.24
N ARG A 101 4.64 9.64 -26.31
CA ARG A 101 3.88 9.67 -27.57
C ARG A 101 2.44 9.17 -27.36
N MET A 102 2.26 8.11 -26.60
CA MET A 102 0.93 7.59 -26.24
C MET A 102 0.08 8.67 -25.57
N ILE A 103 0.60 9.29 -24.51
CA ILE A 103 -0.12 10.33 -23.77
C ILE A 103 -0.45 11.53 -24.66
N ARG A 104 0.50 11.98 -25.49
CA ARG A 104 0.25 13.06 -26.44
C ARG A 104 -0.88 12.76 -27.42
N ARG A 105 -0.98 11.51 -27.92
CA ARG A 105 -2.09 11.10 -28.80
C ARG A 105 -3.42 11.13 -28.06
N MET A 106 -3.48 10.65 -26.82
CA MET A 106 -4.68 10.70 -25.99
C MET A 106 -5.12 12.15 -25.70
N LYS A 107 -4.17 13.01 -25.34
CA LYS A 107 -4.45 14.44 -25.09
C LYS A 107 -4.95 15.18 -26.32
N LYS A 108 -4.45 14.85 -27.52
CA LYS A 108 -4.90 15.48 -28.80
C LYS A 108 -6.38 15.25 -29.08
N VAL A 109 -6.96 14.17 -28.58
CA VAL A 109 -8.39 13.86 -28.75
C VAL A 109 -9.22 14.25 -27.51
N GLY A 110 -8.65 15.06 -26.60
CA GLY A 110 -9.37 15.65 -25.48
C GLY A 110 -9.37 14.85 -24.19
N MET A 111 -8.76 13.65 -24.15
CA MET A 111 -8.69 12.86 -22.93
C MET A 111 -7.87 13.55 -21.85
N LYS A 112 -8.31 13.47 -20.61
CA LYS A 112 -7.50 13.82 -19.44
C LYS A 112 -6.65 12.63 -19.03
N VAL A 113 -5.38 12.88 -18.62
CA VAL A 113 -4.44 11.81 -18.28
C VAL A 113 -3.70 12.16 -17.00
N VAL A 114 -3.80 11.31 -16.00
CA VAL A 114 -2.98 11.39 -14.77
C VAL A 114 -2.11 10.15 -14.62
N MET A 115 -1.04 10.28 -13.84
CA MET A 115 -0.18 9.15 -13.50
C MET A 115 -0.01 9.05 -11.99
N GLU A 116 -0.38 7.90 -11.42
CA GLU A 116 -0.08 7.55 -10.02
C GLU A 116 1.39 7.16 -9.90
N ILE A 117 2.13 7.83 -9.03
CA ILE A 117 3.47 7.42 -8.57
C ILE A 117 3.31 6.88 -7.15
N PRO A 118 3.39 5.54 -6.96
CA PRO A 118 3.07 4.90 -5.68
C PRO A 118 4.00 5.28 -4.53
N THR A 119 5.27 5.47 -4.82
CA THR A 119 6.33 5.86 -3.88
C THR A 119 7.08 7.05 -4.46
N TYR A 120 7.32 8.08 -3.66
CA TYR A 120 8.16 9.21 -4.05
C TYR A 120 8.84 9.82 -2.80
N PRO A 121 10.15 10.06 -2.83
CA PRO A 121 11.10 9.75 -3.92
C PRO A 121 11.35 8.25 -4.06
N TYR A 122 11.61 7.77 -5.29
CA TYR A 122 11.78 6.34 -5.59
C TYR A 122 13.17 5.95 -6.12
N ASP A 123 14.07 6.89 -6.27
CA ASP A 123 15.39 6.65 -6.87
C ASP A 123 16.18 5.55 -6.12
N GLN A 124 15.96 5.41 -4.81
CA GLN A 124 16.62 4.41 -3.95
C GLN A 124 16.06 3.00 -4.10
N GLU A 125 14.86 2.84 -4.69
CA GLU A 125 14.29 1.52 -4.98
C GLU A 125 15.01 0.80 -6.13
N TYR A 126 15.93 1.48 -6.85
CA TYR A 126 16.68 0.96 -7.98
C TYR A 126 18.07 0.48 -7.54
N PHE A 127 18.17 -0.70 -6.98
CA PHE A 127 19.40 -1.18 -6.35
C PHE A 127 20.29 -2.06 -7.26
N ASP A 128 19.73 -2.85 -8.18
CA ASP A 128 20.52 -3.71 -9.08
C ASP A 128 20.99 -3.01 -10.37
N LYS A 129 21.95 -3.63 -11.08
CA LYS A 129 22.56 -3.05 -12.30
C LYS A 129 21.54 -2.80 -13.42
N TRP A 130 20.53 -3.66 -13.54
CA TRP A 130 19.51 -3.52 -14.57
C TRP A 130 18.51 -2.42 -14.21
N MET A 131 18.08 -2.38 -12.97
CA MET A 131 17.22 -1.31 -12.44
C MET A 131 17.92 0.04 -12.55
N LYS A 132 19.23 0.15 -12.24
CA LYS A 132 19.99 1.40 -12.40
C LYS A 132 20.02 1.91 -13.83
N ARG A 133 20.06 1.02 -14.83
CA ARG A 133 19.94 1.42 -16.24
C ARG A 133 18.56 1.98 -16.56
N GLN A 134 17.51 1.39 -16.00
CA GLN A 134 16.15 1.91 -16.14
C GLN A 134 16.00 3.28 -15.46
N LEU A 135 16.63 3.47 -14.29
CA LEU A 135 16.63 4.75 -13.61
C LEU A 135 17.31 5.85 -14.45
N ILE A 136 18.40 5.54 -15.15
CA ILE A 136 19.03 6.50 -16.07
C ILE A 136 18.05 6.92 -17.17
N GLN A 137 17.39 5.98 -17.81
CA GLN A 137 16.36 6.28 -18.81
C GLN A 137 15.21 7.10 -18.19
N ASP A 138 14.76 6.72 -17.00
CA ASP A 138 13.73 7.43 -16.27
C ASP A 138 14.13 8.89 -16.01
N LYS A 139 15.34 9.13 -15.50
CA LYS A 139 15.86 10.49 -15.24
C LYS A 139 15.90 11.37 -16.49
N ILE A 140 16.16 10.79 -17.65
CA ILE A 140 16.15 11.52 -18.93
C ILE A 140 14.72 11.94 -19.33
N PHE A 141 13.73 11.06 -19.15
CA PHE A 141 12.40 11.24 -19.72
C PHE A 141 11.32 11.65 -18.71
N ARG A 142 11.52 11.45 -17.39
CA ARG A 142 10.47 11.65 -16.39
C ARG A 142 9.90 13.08 -16.35
N ASN A 143 10.77 14.12 -16.52
CA ASN A 143 10.31 15.51 -16.57
C ASN A 143 9.52 15.80 -17.86
N LEU A 144 9.94 15.22 -18.98
CA LEU A 144 9.23 15.36 -20.25
C LEU A 144 7.89 14.64 -20.24
N LEU A 145 7.85 13.46 -19.61
CA LEU A 145 6.63 12.69 -19.38
C LEU A 145 5.66 13.46 -18.49
N ALA A 146 6.14 13.95 -17.35
CA ALA A 146 5.34 14.68 -16.37
C ALA A 146 4.64 15.90 -16.99
N LYS A 147 5.33 16.64 -17.88
CA LYS A 147 4.75 17.79 -18.60
C LYS A 147 3.58 17.42 -19.53
N GLN A 148 3.41 16.15 -19.90
CA GLN A 148 2.28 15.73 -20.74
C GLN A 148 1.02 15.42 -19.92
N LEU A 149 1.17 15.15 -18.63
CA LEU A 149 0.09 14.78 -17.73
C LEU A 149 -0.74 15.99 -17.31
N ASP A 150 -1.99 15.78 -16.92
CA ASP A 150 -2.82 16.81 -16.29
C ASP A 150 -2.44 16.99 -14.82
N ALA A 151 -1.99 15.90 -14.16
CA ALA A 151 -1.42 15.89 -12.81
C ALA A 151 -0.70 14.57 -12.53
N ILE A 152 0.10 14.55 -11.49
CA ILE A 152 0.64 13.32 -10.87
C ILE A 152 -0.16 13.03 -9.59
N VAL A 153 -0.68 11.81 -9.47
CA VAL A 153 -1.31 11.33 -8.24
C VAL A 153 -0.23 10.75 -7.34
N THR A 154 -0.17 11.16 -6.09
CA THR A 154 0.88 10.73 -5.14
C THR A 154 0.33 10.49 -3.74
N PHE A 155 0.99 9.60 -3.00
CA PHE A 155 0.75 9.35 -1.57
C PHE A 155 1.69 10.14 -0.67
N SER A 156 2.61 10.91 -1.27
CA SER A 156 3.55 11.79 -0.58
C SER A 156 2.98 13.20 -0.37
N GLU A 157 3.64 14.00 0.45
CA GLU A 157 3.22 15.38 0.74
C GLU A 157 3.76 16.42 -0.28
N TYR A 158 4.43 15.99 -1.34
CA TYR A 158 4.98 16.91 -2.35
C TYR A 158 3.89 17.55 -3.19
N ASN A 159 3.95 18.88 -3.32
CA ASN A 159 3.02 19.66 -4.15
C ASN A 159 3.35 19.58 -5.64
N THR A 160 4.60 19.27 -5.96
CA THR A 160 5.08 19.09 -7.33
C THR A 160 6.03 17.90 -7.40
N ILE A 161 5.91 17.11 -8.47
CA ILE A 161 6.83 16.01 -8.81
C ILE A 161 7.24 16.18 -10.27
N PHE A 162 8.55 16.21 -10.53
CA PHE A 162 9.13 16.41 -11.86
C PHE A 162 8.59 17.65 -12.60
N GLY A 163 8.29 18.73 -11.84
CA GLY A 163 7.74 19.96 -12.36
C GLY A 163 6.26 19.92 -12.73
N GLN A 164 5.55 18.84 -12.41
CA GLN A 164 4.10 18.73 -12.59
C GLN A 164 3.39 18.83 -11.24
N ARG A 165 2.20 19.48 -11.23
CA ARG A 165 1.34 19.54 -10.06
C ARG A 165 0.94 18.15 -9.58
N THR A 166 0.78 17.97 -8.27
CA THR A 166 0.32 16.72 -7.70
C THR A 166 -1.13 16.79 -7.25
N ILE A 167 -1.76 15.62 -7.23
CA ILE A 167 -3.00 15.35 -6.50
C ILE A 167 -2.60 14.42 -5.37
N ARG A 168 -2.56 14.96 -4.15
CA ARG A 168 -2.19 14.20 -2.96
C ARG A 168 -3.39 13.40 -2.49
N ILE A 169 -3.22 12.10 -2.42
CA ILE A 169 -4.20 11.17 -1.88
C ILE A 169 -3.56 10.32 -0.80
N SER A 170 -4.37 9.60 -0.07
CA SER A 170 -3.90 8.59 0.87
C SER A 170 -4.17 7.19 0.37
N ASN A 171 -3.43 6.20 0.90
CA ASN A 171 -3.86 4.82 0.77
C ASN A 171 -5.26 4.70 1.39
N GLY A 172 -6.19 4.21 0.60
CA GLY A 172 -7.58 4.07 1.02
C GLY A 172 -7.86 2.75 1.69
N ILE A 173 -9.02 2.68 2.30
CA ILE A 173 -9.61 1.46 2.81
C ILE A 173 -10.93 1.18 2.08
N ASP A 174 -11.21 -0.09 1.86
CA ASP A 174 -12.52 -0.55 1.42
C ASP A 174 -13.29 -1.04 2.64
N PHE A 175 -14.16 -0.18 3.16
CA PHE A 175 -14.92 -0.46 4.38
C PHE A 175 -15.91 -1.61 4.23
N ASP A 176 -16.33 -1.94 2.99
CA ASP A 176 -17.25 -3.04 2.74
C ASP A 176 -16.53 -4.40 2.82
N SER A 177 -15.22 -4.42 2.49
CA SER A 177 -14.41 -5.65 2.53
C SER A 177 -13.65 -5.84 3.85
N VAL A 178 -13.53 -4.81 4.69
CA VAL A 178 -12.85 -4.89 5.98
C VAL A 178 -13.86 -4.77 7.10
N ARG A 179 -14.22 -5.91 7.71
CA ARG A 179 -15.12 -5.91 8.86
C ARG A 179 -14.42 -5.40 10.12
N MET A 180 -15.19 -4.81 11.01
CA MET A 180 -14.73 -4.51 12.37
C MET A 180 -14.39 -5.81 13.11
N LYS A 181 -13.43 -5.74 14.02
CA LYS A 181 -13.18 -6.86 14.94
C LYS A 181 -14.37 -7.07 15.87
N LYS A 182 -14.59 -8.30 16.27
CA LYS A 182 -15.49 -8.63 17.38
C LYS A 182 -14.83 -8.32 18.72
N ASN A 183 -15.62 -8.28 19.78
CA ASN A 183 -15.05 -8.16 21.12
C ASN A 183 -14.19 -9.39 21.44
N SER A 184 -13.01 -9.15 21.97
CA SER A 184 -12.14 -10.21 22.48
C SER A 184 -12.72 -10.78 23.78
N ASN A 185 -12.54 -12.10 23.96
CA ASN A 185 -13.01 -12.84 25.13
C ASN A 185 -11.87 -13.35 26.03
N HIS A 186 -10.72 -12.66 26.02
CA HIS A 186 -9.60 -13.03 26.91
C HIS A 186 -9.70 -12.31 28.27
N PRO A 187 -8.96 -12.78 29.29
CA PRO A 187 -8.91 -12.17 30.62
C PRO A 187 -8.45 -10.69 30.58
N ALA A 188 -8.97 -9.88 31.50
CA ALA A 188 -8.63 -8.46 31.59
C ALA A 188 -7.13 -8.18 31.91
N ASN A 189 -6.41 -9.18 32.40
CA ASN A 189 -4.96 -9.11 32.64
C ASN A 189 -4.12 -9.63 31.46
N GLU A 190 -4.71 -9.75 30.27
CA GLU A 190 -4.01 -10.11 29.03
C GLU A 190 -4.13 -8.98 28.01
N LEU A 191 -3.08 -8.76 27.22
CA LEU A 191 -3.02 -7.85 26.09
C LEU A 191 -2.50 -8.59 24.86
N HIS A 192 -3.30 -8.66 23.82
CA HIS A 192 -2.95 -9.33 22.59
C HIS A 192 -2.61 -8.31 21.50
N MET A 193 -1.34 -8.25 21.11
CA MET A 193 -0.84 -7.40 20.04
C MET A 193 -0.79 -8.19 18.73
N ILE A 194 -1.04 -7.52 17.58
CA ILE A 194 -0.97 -8.13 16.25
C ILE A 194 -0.12 -7.34 15.29
N GLY A 195 0.82 -8.02 14.61
CA GLY A 195 1.60 -7.51 13.50
C GLY A 195 1.33 -8.32 12.23
N VAL A 196 0.84 -7.65 11.16
CA VAL A 196 0.53 -8.31 9.87
C VAL A 196 1.48 -7.78 8.80
N ALA A 197 2.30 -8.66 8.18
CA ALA A 197 3.25 -8.25 7.15
C ALA A 197 3.73 -9.42 6.27
N GLU A 198 4.22 -9.13 5.06
CA GLU A 198 5.38 -9.83 4.52
C GLU A 198 6.57 -9.27 5.32
N ILE A 199 7.16 -10.12 6.16
CA ILE A 199 8.04 -9.66 7.25
C ILE A 199 9.40 -9.33 6.66
N HIS A 200 9.85 -8.12 6.90
CA HIS A 200 11.16 -7.58 6.53
C HIS A 200 11.74 -6.80 7.72
N HIS A 201 13.05 -6.64 7.77
CA HIS A 201 13.76 -5.92 8.83
C HIS A 201 13.23 -4.50 9.10
N TRP A 202 12.65 -3.84 8.09
CA TRP A 202 12.02 -2.52 8.28
C TRP A 202 10.66 -2.55 8.99
N HIS A 203 10.10 -3.72 9.30
CA HIS A 203 8.93 -3.80 10.15
C HIS A 203 9.29 -3.66 11.62
N GLY A 204 10.53 -3.99 12.01
CA GLY A 204 11.03 -3.83 13.37
C GLY A 204 10.35 -4.75 14.39
N PHE A 205 9.91 -5.94 13.95
CA PHE A 205 9.30 -6.93 14.86
C PHE A 205 10.32 -7.52 15.84
N ASP A 206 11.60 -7.56 15.48
CA ASP A 206 12.74 -7.82 16.35
C ASP A 206 12.71 -6.91 17.58
N ARG A 207 12.54 -5.60 17.40
CA ARG A 207 12.45 -4.63 18.49
C ARG A 207 11.27 -4.88 19.44
N VAL A 208 10.14 -5.38 18.92
CA VAL A 208 8.98 -5.75 19.74
C VAL A 208 9.29 -6.99 20.57
N ILE A 209 9.93 -8.00 19.97
CA ILE A 209 10.27 -9.27 20.63
C ILE A 209 11.35 -9.05 21.68
N GLU A 210 12.38 -8.23 21.38
CA GLU A 210 13.37 -7.82 22.39
C GLU A 210 12.72 -7.01 23.53
N GLY A 211 11.71 -6.19 23.22
CA GLY A 211 10.92 -5.50 24.23
C GLY A 211 10.17 -6.47 25.15
N LEU A 212 9.58 -7.53 24.59
CA LEU A 212 8.95 -8.60 25.35
C LEU A 212 9.98 -9.37 26.21
N ALA A 213 11.18 -9.64 25.68
CA ALA A 213 12.26 -10.26 26.46
C ALA A 213 12.61 -9.45 27.71
N ARG A 214 12.77 -8.12 27.54
CA ARG A 214 12.99 -7.21 28.67
C ARG A 214 11.79 -7.17 29.63
N TYR A 215 10.59 -7.18 29.09
CA TYR A 215 9.36 -7.17 29.88
C TYR A 215 9.25 -8.40 30.76
N TYR A 216 9.52 -9.58 30.21
CA TYR A 216 9.45 -10.85 30.93
C TYR A 216 10.71 -11.24 31.74
N ALA A 217 11.75 -10.41 31.73
CA ALA A 217 12.93 -10.63 32.60
C ALA A 217 12.59 -10.61 34.09
N ILE A 218 11.43 -10.07 34.46
CA ILE A 218 10.87 -10.12 35.82
C ILE A 218 9.39 -10.58 35.75
N GLN A 219 8.85 -11.04 36.87
CA GLN A 219 7.46 -11.46 36.95
C GLN A 219 6.51 -10.30 36.66
N ARG A 220 5.47 -10.51 35.85
CA ARG A 220 4.49 -9.52 35.40
C ARG A 220 3.07 -9.94 35.71
N GLU A 221 2.23 -8.99 36.13
CA GLU A 221 0.80 -9.19 36.35
C GLU A 221 0.02 -9.29 35.04
N ILE A 222 0.39 -8.45 34.04
CA ILE A 222 -0.24 -8.45 32.74
C ILE A 222 0.55 -9.35 31.80
N LYS A 223 -0.14 -10.30 31.18
CA LYS A 223 0.42 -11.12 30.12
C LYS A 223 0.26 -10.41 28.79
N VAL A 224 1.33 -10.34 28.02
CA VAL A 224 1.34 -9.69 26.70
C VAL A 224 1.73 -10.71 25.65
N TYR A 225 0.85 -10.88 24.68
CA TYR A 225 1.04 -11.79 23.56
C TYR A 225 1.29 -11.00 22.28
N PHE A 226 2.19 -11.48 21.43
CA PHE A 226 2.43 -10.89 20.11
C PHE A 226 2.12 -11.91 19.03
N HIS A 227 1.02 -11.68 18.32
CA HIS A 227 0.58 -12.45 17.16
C HIS A 227 1.24 -11.91 15.90
N VAL A 228 2.16 -12.66 15.34
CA VAL A 228 2.85 -12.32 14.08
C VAL A 228 2.19 -13.08 12.95
N VAL A 229 1.56 -12.33 12.03
CA VAL A 229 0.86 -12.91 10.89
C VAL A 229 1.56 -12.52 9.60
N GLY A 230 1.95 -13.51 8.82
CA GLY A 230 2.65 -13.32 7.56
C GLY A 230 3.75 -14.33 7.33
N TYR A 231 4.66 -14.02 6.46
CA TYR A 231 5.81 -14.85 6.16
C TYR A 231 7.06 -14.00 6.09
N PHE A 232 8.19 -14.59 6.41
CA PHE A 232 9.47 -13.92 6.33
C PHE A 232 9.94 -13.85 4.86
N PHE A 233 10.35 -12.68 4.41
CA PHE A 233 10.92 -12.51 3.08
C PHE A 233 12.28 -13.21 2.96
N SER A 234 13.06 -13.24 4.04
CA SER A 234 14.39 -13.82 4.09
C SER A 234 14.47 -14.91 5.17
N PRO A 235 15.05 -16.09 4.86
CA PRO A 235 15.36 -17.10 5.86
C PRO A 235 16.24 -16.57 7.01
N ILE A 236 17.14 -15.64 6.73
CA ILE A 236 18.02 -15.02 7.75
C ILE A 236 17.20 -14.25 8.78
N GLU A 237 16.20 -13.49 8.32
CA GLU A 237 15.29 -12.76 9.22
C GLU A 237 14.44 -13.71 10.07
N GLU A 238 14.02 -14.83 9.49
CA GLU A 238 13.27 -15.87 10.21
C GLU A 238 14.13 -16.53 11.28
N GLU A 239 15.37 -16.91 10.95
CA GLU A 239 16.33 -17.49 11.89
C GLU A 239 16.65 -16.52 13.04
N GLU A 240 16.86 -15.23 12.74
CA GLU A 240 17.14 -14.20 13.75
C GLU A 240 15.97 -14.03 14.72
N ILE A 241 14.75 -13.87 14.22
CA ILE A 241 13.55 -13.73 15.04
C ILE A 241 13.33 -14.99 15.90
N THR A 242 13.45 -16.18 15.31
CA THR A 242 13.28 -17.46 16.02
C THR A 242 14.32 -17.63 17.12
N ARG A 243 15.56 -17.25 16.86
CA ARG A 243 16.64 -17.27 17.83
C ARG A 243 16.34 -16.37 19.05
N ILE A 244 15.91 -15.11 18.80
CA ILE A 244 15.56 -14.18 19.90
C ILE A 244 14.42 -14.75 20.76
N ILE A 245 13.41 -15.37 20.14
CA ILE A 245 12.29 -16.00 20.84
C ILE A 245 12.79 -17.14 21.75
N GLN A 246 13.61 -18.04 21.22
CA GLN A 246 14.13 -19.20 21.95
C GLN A 246 15.09 -18.82 23.09
N GLU A 247 16.06 -17.94 22.80
CA GLU A 247 17.03 -17.48 23.80
C GLU A 247 16.39 -16.79 25.02
N ASN A 248 15.18 -16.24 24.85
CA ASN A 248 14.45 -15.52 25.89
C ASN A 248 13.20 -16.26 26.42
N ASN A 249 12.99 -17.54 26.04
CA ASN A 249 11.85 -18.37 26.43
C ASN A 249 10.49 -17.69 26.14
N LEU A 250 10.34 -17.09 24.96
CA LEU A 250 9.15 -16.32 24.57
C LEU A 250 8.15 -17.12 23.71
N GLU A 251 8.35 -18.44 23.52
CA GLU A 251 7.51 -19.28 22.65
C GLU A 251 6.03 -19.28 23.05
N SER A 252 5.75 -19.09 24.33
CA SER A 252 4.37 -18.98 24.82
C SER A 252 3.75 -17.60 24.64
N TYR A 253 4.53 -16.59 24.29
CA TYR A 253 4.10 -15.18 24.19
C TYR A 253 4.20 -14.61 22.79
N VAL A 254 5.07 -15.15 21.93
CA VAL A 254 5.21 -14.76 20.53
C VAL A 254 4.69 -15.89 19.64
N ILE A 255 3.56 -15.66 18.99
CA ILE A 255 2.82 -16.66 18.22
C ILE A 255 2.99 -16.38 16.74
N LEU A 256 3.75 -17.23 16.05
CA LEU A 256 3.98 -17.14 14.61
C LEU A 256 2.87 -17.90 13.87
N HIS A 257 1.92 -17.17 13.26
CA HIS A 257 0.76 -17.77 12.57
C HIS A 257 1.02 -18.20 11.13
N GLY A 258 2.16 -17.80 10.56
CA GLY A 258 2.37 -17.94 9.12
C GLY A 258 1.41 -17.05 8.30
N LYS A 259 1.36 -17.29 7.00
CA LYS A 259 0.52 -16.52 6.08
C LYS A 259 -0.96 -16.83 6.29
N LYS A 260 -1.76 -15.82 6.63
CA LYS A 260 -3.22 -15.90 6.80
C LYS A 260 -3.91 -14.79 6.00
N HIS A 261 -5.16 -15.05 5.58
CA HIS A 261 -5.98 -14.10 4.83
C HIS A 261 -7.47 -14.41 5.01
N GLY A 262 -8.35 -13.46 4.63
CA GLY A 262 -9.79 -13.62 4.77
C GLY A 262 -10.23 -13.93 6.19
N ASN A 263 -11.12 -14.90 6.36
CA ASN A 263 -11.69 -15.24 7.66
C ASN A 263 -10.64 -15.71 8.68
N GLU A 264 -9.62 -16.46 8.26
CA GLU A 264 -8.55 -16.88 9.18
C GLU A 264 -7.80 -15.70 9.81
N LEU A 265 -7.52 -14.67 9.01
CA LEU A 265 -6.90 -13.44 9.50
C LEU A 265 -7.87 -12.66 10.39
N ASP A 266 -9.12 -12.60 10.01
CA ASP A 266 -10.17 -11.93 10.79
C ASP A 266 -10.37 -12.58 12.17
N ASP A 267 -10.30 -13.90 12.25
CA ASP A 267 -10.43 -14.64 13.52
C ASP A 267 -9.24 -14.37 14.48
N ILE A 268 -8.04 -14.16 13.93
CA ILE A 268 -6.88 -13.72 14.73
C ILE A 268 -7.08 -12.27 15.19
N PHE A 269 -7.56 -11.38 14.33
CA PHE A 269 -7.86 -10.01 14.73
C PHE A 269 -8.91 -9.92 15.83
N ASP A 270 -9.90 -10.83 15.85
CA ASP A 270 -10.93 -10.87 16.88
C ASP A 270 -10.36 -11.17 18.29
N GLN A 271 -9.18 -11.81 18.35
CA GLN A 271 -8.47 -12.10 19.59
C GLN A 271 -7.50 -10.98 20.00
N CYS A 272 -7.27 -9.98 19.14
CA CYS A 272 -6.24 -8.97 19.36
C CYS A 272 -6.83 -7.61 19.74
N ASP A 273 -6.09 -6.87 20.54
CA ASP A 273 -6.50 -5.59 21.12
C ASP A 273 -5.73 -4.41 20.56
N PHE A 274 -4.51 -4.66 20.07
CA PHE A 274 -3.57 -3.61 19.72
C PHE A 274 -2.77 -3.95 18.46
N GLY A 275 -2.73 -3.02 17.49
CA GLY A 275 -2.00 -3.19 16.24
C GLY A 275 -0.53 -2.77 16.33
N ILE A 276 0.35 -3.57 15.73
CA ILE A 276 1.78 -3.28 15.59
C ILE A 276 2.05 -2.87 14.14
N GLY A 277 2.34 -1.59 13.94
CA GLY A 277 2.72 -1.00 12.65
C GLY A 277 4.15 -1.36 12.23
N SER A 278 4.90 -0.37 11.78
CA SER A 278 6.33 -0.55 11.48
C SER A 278 7.17 0.23 12.49
N PHE A 279 8.27 -0.37 12.96
CA PHE A 279 9.20 0.26 13.90
C PHE A 279 10.64 0.36 13.36
N GLY A 280 10.88 -0.10 12.13
CA GLY A 280 12.21 -0.15 11.53
C GLY A 280 12.32 0.60 10.19
N ARG A 281 11.38 1.47 9.83
CA ARG A 281 11.43 2.21 8.55
C ARG A 281 12.64 3.12 8.40
N HIS A 282 13.17 3.64 9.49
CA HIS A 282 14.42 4.39 9.54
C HIS A 282 15.63 3.58 8.99
N ARG A 283 15.63 2.24 9.13
CA ARG A 283 16.68 1.33 8.60
C ARG A 283 16.83 1.42 7.08
N VAL A 284 15.78 1.87 6.39
CA VAL A 284 15.76 2.06 4.92
C VAL A 284 15.57 3.53 4.53
N GLY A 285 15.79 4.45 5.47
CA GLY A 285 15.70 5.89 5.22
C GLY A 285 14.29 6.41 4.90
N ILE A 286 13.24 5.68 5.30
CA ILE A 286 11.86 6.09 5.10
C ILE A 286 11.31 6.68 6.39
N GLU A 287 11.09 7.98 6.40
CA GLU A 287 10.52 8.71 7.53
C GLU A 287 9.01 8.91 7.39
N HIS A 288 8.54 9.15 6.16
CA HIS A 288 7.14 9.45 5.86
C HIS A 288 6.53 8.36 4.98
N ILE A 289 5.52 7.66 5.48
CA ILE A 289 4.84 6.62 4.73
C ILE A 289 3.40 6.42 5.21
N LYS A 290 2.47 6.29 4.26
CA LYS A 290 1.05 6.01 4.51
C LYS A 290 0.78 4.52 4.30
N THR A 291 1.02 3.69 5.32
CA THR A 291 0.95 2.23 5.21
C THR A 291 -0.50 1.73 5.16
N LEU A 292 -0.75 0.66 4.41
CA LEU A 292 -2.08 0.02 4.37
C LEU A 292 -2.47 -0.57 5.71
N LYS A 293 -1.51 -1.12 6.48
CA LYS A 293 -1.78 -1.77 7.77
C LYS A 293 -2.34 -0.80 8.82
N ASN A 294 -1.85 0.45 8.89
CA ASN A 294 -2.39 1.45 9.81
C ASN A 294 -3.87 1.73 9.52
N ARG A 295 -4.23 1.79 8.23
CA ARG A 295 -5.63 1.96 7.79
C ARG A 295 -6.49 0.75 8.12
N GLU A 296 -5.93 -0.44 7.98
CA GLU A 296 -6.63 -1.68 8.31
C GLU A 296 -6.87 -1.82 9.81
N TYR A 297 -5.89 -1.50 10.66
CA TYR A 297 -6.07 -1.48 12.11
C TYR A 297 -7.19 -0.51 12.52
N ALA A 298 -7.14 0.73 12.04
CA ALA A 298 -8.19 1.70 12.31
C ALA A 298 -9.56 1.27 11.75
N ALA A 299 -9.62 0.66 10.56
CA ALA A 299 -10.85 0.15 9.98
C ALA A 299 -11.44 -1.03 10.76
N LYS A 300 -10.59 -1.84 11.42
CA LYS A 300 -11.01 -2.89 12.36
C LYS A 300 -11.38 -2.34 13.74
N GLY A 301 -11.13 -1.07 14.01
CA GLY A 301 -11.40 -0.43 15.29
C GLY A 301 -10.38 -0.75 16.37
N ILE A 302 -9.12 -0.98 16.00
CA ILE A 302 -8.03 -1.36 16.91
C ILE A 302 -7.08 -0.16 17.06
N PRO A 303 -6.74 0.28 18.29
CA PRO A 303 -5.64 1.20 18.53
C PRO A 303 -4.31 0.55 18.13
N PHE A 304 -3.31 1.34 17.76
CA PHE A 304 -2.05 0.80 17.25
C PHE A 304 -0.86 1.72 17.47
N ALA A 305 0.35 1.16 17.29
CA ALA A 305 1.60 1.91 17.39
C ALA A 305 2.45 1.77 16.12
N TYR A 306 3.26 2.79 15.83
CA TYR A 306 4.28 2.81 14.77
C TYR A 306 5.34 3.88 15.07
N SER A 307 6.45 3.90 14.29
CA SER A 307 7.53 4.89 14.49
C SER A 307 7.66 5.90 13.36
N GLU A 308 7.26 5.57 12.15
CA GLU A 308 7.27 6.47 10.99
C GLU A 308 6.28 7.63 11.13
N THR A 309 6.36 8.62 10.25
CA THR A 309 5.34 9.68 10.12
C THR A 309 4.26 9.25 9.15
N ASP A 310 3.01 9.18 9.64
CA ASP A 310 1.81 9.00 8.85
C ASP A 310 0.82 10.12 9.15
N THR A 311 0.80 11.15 8.29
CA THR A 311 0.04 12.39 8.51
C THR A 311 -1.46 12.17 8.66
N ASP A 312 -1.98 11.02 8.27
CA ASP A 312 -3.39 10.66 8.46
C ASP A 312 -3.68 10.21 9.90
N PHE A 313 -2.64 9.82 10.67
CA PHE A 313 -2.77 9.18 11.98
C PHE A 313 -2.00 9.83 13.11
N ASP A 314 -0.95 10.62 12.84
CA ASP A 314 -0.02 11.13 13.87
C ASP A 314 -0.71 11.92 15.01
N ASN A 315 -1.90 12.47 14.77
CA ASN A 315 -2.67 13.23 15.77
C ASN A 315 -3.95 12.51 16.25
N LYS A 316 -4.07 11.19 15.97
CA LYS A 316 -5.23 10.42 16.43
C LYS A 316 -5.01 9.92 17.86
N PRO A 317 -6.01 10.04 18.77
CA PRO A 317 -5.83 9.69 20.18
C PRO A 317 -5.58 8.19 20.42
N TYR A 318 -5.99 7.34 19.50
CA TYR A 318 -5.80 5.88 19.53
C TYR A 318 -4.48 5.42 18.89
N VAL A 319 -3.56 6.33 18.61
CA VAL A 319 -2.28 6.04 17.96
C VAL A 319 -1.12 6.38 18.88
N LEU A 320 -0.26 5.39 19.14
CA LEU A 320 0.95 5.55 19.92
C LEU A 320 2.16 5.70 18.98
N LYS A 321 2.85 6.82 19.10
CA LYS A 321 4.14 7.04 18.39
C LYS A 321 5.29 6.50 19.24
N MET A 322 6.11 5.64 18.64
CA MET A 322 7.32 5.10 19.24
C MET A 322 8.56 5.69 18.57
N PRO A 323 9.73 5.71 19.24
CA PRO A 323 10.97 6.21 18.65
C PRO A 323 11.35 5.45 17.37
N ALA A 324 11.85 6.18 16.36
CA ALA A 324 12.39 5.61 15.12
C ALA A 324 13.92 5.39 15.29
N ASP A 325 14.28 4.44 16.15
CA ASP A 325 15.65 4.06 16.47
C ASP A 325 15.77 2.53 16.65
N GLU A 326 16.89 2.03 17.14
CA GLU A 326 17.13 0.61 17.35
C GLU A 326 16.82 0.14 18.80
N THR A 327 16.27 1.00 19.63
CA THR A 327 15.95 0.59 21.01
C THR A 327 14.78 -0.40 21.02
N PRO A 328 14.84 -1.46 21.83
CA PRO A 328 13.71 -2.36 22.04
C PRO A 328 12.45 -1.61 22.46
N ILE A 329 11.29 -2.03 21.96
CA ILE A 329 10.02 -1.37 22.25
C ILE A 329 9.67 -1.53 23.72
N ASN A 330 9.37 -0.42 24.38
CA ASN A 330 8.91 -0.47 25.76
C ASN A 330 7.44 -0.95 25.82
N ILE A 331 7.27 -2.20 26.26
CA ILE A 331 5.96 -2.86 26.35
C ILE A 331 5.06 -2.19 27.41
N GLU A 332 5.64 -1.68 28.50
CA GLU A 332 4.88 -0.98 29.54
C GLU A 332 4.23 0.28 28.99
N THR A 333 4.92 1.01 28.11
CA THR A 333 4.35 2.17 27.41
C THR A 333 3.11 1.80 26.58
N ILE A 334 3.12 0.64 25.89
CA ILE A 334 1.95 0.15 25.14
C ILE A 334 0.81 -0.20 26.10
N ILE A 335 1.11 -0.91 27.21
CA ILE A 335 0.10 -1.28 28.22
C ILE A 335 -0.55 -0.02 28.83
N GLU A 336 0.26 0.96 29.21
CA GLU A 336 -0.24 2.20 29.79
C GLU A 336 -1.10 3.01 28.81
N PHE A 337 -0.66 3.06 27.54
CA PHE A 337 -1.44 3.70 26.49
C PHE A 337 -2.77 2.98 26.26
N TYR A 338 -2.76 1.66 26.14
CA TYR A 338 -3.96 0.86 25.93
C TYR A 338 -4.96 1.01 27.09
N LYS A 339 -4.49 1.02 28.34
CA LYS A 339 -5.35 1.25 29.53
C LYS A 339 -6.01 2.64 29.56
N LYS A 340 -5.40 3.63 28.93
CA LYS A 340 -5.93 5.01 28.83
C LYS A 340 -6.82 5.23 27.62
N GLN A 341 -6.95 4.20 26.77
CA GLN A 341 -7.73 4.29 25.53
C GLN A 341 -9.22 4.45 25.86
N THR A 342 -9.86 5.48 25.32
CA THR A 342 -11.27 5.82 25.56
C THR A 342 -12.14 5.64 24.31
N GLU A 343 -11.54 5.73 23.13
CA GLU A 343 -12.25 5.58 21.86
C GLU A 343 -12.75 4.14 21.67
N THR A 344 -14.02 4.03 21.37
CA THR A 344 -14.64 2.75 20.99
C THR A 344 -14.13 2.30 19.59
N PRO A 345 -14.18 0.99 19.28
CA PRO A 345 -13.84 0.49 17.94
C PRO A 345 -14.61 1.21 16.81
N MET A 346 -15.86 1.59 17.04
CA MET A 346 -16.68 2.31 16.07
C MET A 346 -16.18 3.74 15.86
N GLU A 347 -15.80 4.44 16.93
CA GLU A 347 -15.25 5.80 16.84
C GLU A 347 -13.92 5.81 16.10
N ILE A 348 -13.03 4.85 16.40
CA ILE A 348 -11.76 4.67 15.65
C ILE A 348 -12.06 4.49 14.16
N ARG A 349 -12.93 3.56 13.80
CA ARG A 349 -13.32 3.31 12.40
C ARG A 349 -13.94 4.53 11.73
N ASN A 350 -14.85 5.22 12.42
CA ASN A 350 -15.55 6.39 11.88
C ASN A 350 -14.59 7.57 11.65
N SER A 351 -13.53 7.67 12.44
CA SER A 351 -12.55 8.77 12.34
C SER A 351 -11.73 8.76 11.05
N ILE A 352 -11.82 7.67 10.25
CA ILE A 352 -11.08 7.49 8.99
C ILE A 352 -11.98 7.29 7.77
N GLN A 353 -13.26 7.66 7.85
CA GLN A 353 -14.20 7.51 6.71
C GLN A 353 -13.78 8.31 5.47
N ASP A 354 -13.06 9.41 5.65
CA ASP A 354 -12.46 10.20 4.58
C ASP A 354 -11.34 9.45 3.83
N LEU A 355 -10.73 8.43 4.46
CA LEU A 355 -9.74 7.55 3.83
C LEU A 355 -10.36 6.42 3.01
N SER A 356 -11.68 6.37 2.80
CA SER A 356 -12.26 5.39 1.88
C SER A 356 -11.69 5.54 0.46
N TRP A 357 -11.44 4.44 -0.24
CA TRP A 357 -11.03 4.50 -1.66
C TRP A 357 -12.02 5.31 -2.49
N LYS A 358 -13.32 5.25 -2.17
CA LYS A 358 -14.35 6.06 -2.81
C LYS A 358 -14.01 7.55 -2.73
N ASN A 359 -13.68 8.05 -1.53
CA ASN A 359 -13.34 9.45 -1.32
C ASN A 359 -11.99 9.82 -1.96
N GLN A 360 -10.99 8.93 -1.89
CA GLN A 360 -9.69 9.17 -2.50
C GLN A 360 -9.81 9.29 -4.04
N MET A 361 -10.55 8.39 -4.69
CA MET A 361 -10.76 8.46 -6.15
C MET A 361 -11.67 9.63 -6.55
N LYS A 362 -12.66 10.00 -5.72
CA LYS A 362 -13.45 11.21 -5.92
C LYS A 362 -12.57 12.46 -5.89
N ARG A 363 -11.64 12.58 -4.96
CA ARG A 363 -10.66 13.69 -4.88
C ARG A 363 -9.84 13.81 -6.16
N VAL A 364 -9.43 12.68 -6.76
CA VAL A 364 -8.73 12.68 -8.05
C VAL A 364 -9.62 13.26 -9.15
N ILE A 365 -10.86 12.78 -9.26
CA ILE A 365 -11.80 13.24 -10.28
C ILE A 365 -12.08 14.74 -10.13
N ASP A 366 -12.43 15.20 -8.93
CA ASP A 366 -12.75 16.61 -8.66
C ASP A 366 -11.57 17.53 -8.99
N SER A 367 -10.33 17.06 -8.75
CA SER A 367 -9.12 17.82 -9.07
C SER A 367 -8.82 17.92 -10.56
N VAL A 368 -9.20 16.90 -11.35
CA VAL A 368 -8.98 16.86 -12.80
C VAL A 368 -10.14 17.52 -13.56
N PHE A 369 -11.35 17.38 -13.05
CA PHE A 369 -12.59 17.89 -13.62
C PHE A 369 -13.30 18.80 -12.59
N PRO A 370 -12.74 19.98 -12.30
CA PRO A 370 -13.38 20.87 -11.33
C PRO A 370 -14.77 21.24 -11.83
N SER A 371 -15.76 21.20 -10.94
CA SER A 371 -17.10 21.69 -11.22
C SER A 371 -16.99 23.15 -11.66
N LYS A 372 -17.59 23.50 -12.78
CA LYS A 372 -17.74 24.91 -13.12
C LYS A 372 -18.69 25.54 -12.11
N ASN A 373 -18.14 26.33 -11.19
CA ASN A 373 -18.97 27.26 -10.39
C ASN A 373 -19.70 28.23 -11.29
#